data_9a005606e422c19fca5fd0e729370406
#
_entry.id   9a005606e422c19fca5fd0e729370406
#
_cell.length_a   1.000
_cell.length_b   1.000
_cell.length_c   1.000
_cell.angle_alpha   90.00
_cell.angle_beta   90.00
_cell.angle_gamma   90.00
#
_symmetry.space_group_name_H-M   'P 1'
#
loop_
_entity.id
_entity.type
_entity.pdbx_description
1 polymer ?
#
loop_
_entity_poly.entity_id
_entity_poly.type
_entity_poly.pdbx_seq_one_letter_code
_entity_poly.pdbx_strand_id
1 'polypeptide(L)'
;MGQHLTVSTGELDGFEGLHDAVKGSHVEVMQLERGKLRGTLSHVGIGDFSLSIGAFNVGVRTQRISTDPKLIIGMLLRATDRVTHWAFDMQPADVLVIPPSVEHDGVFHSASSYAAIRFDLADLPDIFGGEPRLADAETWQAKNHFRADPTIGMGAADKLPRIVAHLARYPDALTDASAGFWKRAIVDCVTATVVTSLPPDGTSYLPSAMRLVRHVEDYLHAAGTRPVHVSEICTELRLSRRSLHRAFHEVFGVGPVTFLRYKRLCMIRSILRESTPDQTTVSKVAIEQGFIELGRFSQYYRAMFGEYPSQTLGYAG
;
A
#
# COMPACT_ATOMS: atom_id res chain seq x y z
N MET A 1 20.59 -23.29 -10.71
CA MET A 1 20.53 -22.67 -9.36
C MET A 1 19.27 -23.15 -8.68
N GLY A 2 19.36 -23.75 -7.47
CA GLY A 2 18.19 -24.24 -6.75
C GLY A 2 17.24 -23.08 -6.42
N GLN A 3 15.95 -23.29 -6.62
CA GLN A 3 14.94 -22.27 -6.27
C GLN A 3 14.67 -22.38 -4.76
N HIS A 4 15.43 -21.65 -3.95
CA HIS A 4 15.19 -21.59 -2.51
C HIS A 4 13.81 -20.96 -2.24
N LEU A 5 12.92 -21.71 -1.59
CA LEU A 5 11.64 -21.19 -1.12
C LEU A 5 11.77 -20.71 0.32
N THR A 6 11.34 -19.47 0.56
CA THR A 6 11.32 -18.88 1.89
C THR A 6 9.92 -18.41 2.24
N VAL A 7 9.50 -18.61 3.49
CA VAL A 7 8.24 -18.06 4.01
C VAL A 7 8.52 -17.32 5.31
N SER A 8 8.02 -16.12 5.42
CA SER A 8 8.05 -15.35 6.67
C SER A 8 6.67 -14.77 6.95
N THR A 9 6.26 -14.75 8.21
CA THR A 9 5.00 -14.13 8.65
C THR A 9 5.32 -13.32 9.90
N GLY A 10 4.83 -12.06 9.93
CA GLY A 10 4.98 -11.15 11.04
C GLY A 10 3.65 -10.46 11.38
N GLU A 11 3.52 -10.06 12.64
CA GLU A 11 2.42 -9.21 13.07
C GLU A 11 2.77 -7.75 12.83
N LEU A 12 1.77 -6.95 12.45
CA LEU A 12 1.88 -5.51 12.29
C LEU A 12 1.38 -4.84 13.59
N ASP A 13 2.23 -4.02 14.19
CA ASP A 13 1.91 -3.20 15.37
C ASP A 13 2.20 -1.71 15.10
N GLY A 14 1.63 -1.18 14.02
CA GLY A 14 1.78 0.17 13.52
C GLY A 14 1.91 0.18 12.00
N PHE A 15 1.70 1.35 11.39
CA PHE A 15 1.75 1.50 9.93
C PHE A 15 3.18 1.38 9.37
N GLU A 16 4.20 1.54 10.22
CA GLU A 16 5.61 1.45 9.83
C GLU A 16 5.96 0.05 9.30
N GLY A 17 5.32 -0.99 9.83
CA GLY A 17 5.48 -2.36 9.33
C GLY A 17 5.00 -2.56 7.89
N LEU A 18 4.17 -1.65 7.37
CA LEU A 18 3.70 -1.69 5.99
C LEU A 18 4.68 -1.07 4.97
N HIS A 19 5.82 -0.51 5.40
CA HIS A 19 6.86 -0.08 4.45
C HIS A 19 7.40 -1.24 3.60
N ASP A 20 7.36 -2.45 4.14
CA ASP A 20 7.68 -3.71 3.45
C ASP A 20 6.43 -4.45 2.92
N ALA A 21 5.32 -3.75 2.75
CA ALA A 21 4.03 -4.32 2.29
C ALA A 21 4.16 -5.19 1.04
N VAL A 22 5.08 -4.84 0.15
CA VAL A 22 5.52 -5.69 -0.96
C VAL A 22 7.02 -5.90 -0.84
N LYS A 23 7.44 -7.13 -0.61
CA LYS A 23 8.83 -7.48 -0.34
C LYS A 23 9.79 -6.94 -1.42
N GLY A 24 10.74 -6.16 -0.98
CA GLY A 24 11.75 -5.54 -1.85
C GLY A 24 11.25 -4.34 -2.66
N SER A 25 10.05 -3.82 -2.35
CA SER A 25 9.54 -2.56 -2.89
C SER A 25 9.27 -1.61 -1.71
N HIS A 26 9.92 -0.45 -1.73
CA HIS A 26 9.67 0.55 -0.68
C HIS A 26 8.32 1.23 -0.89
N VAL A 27 7.48 1.21 0.12
CA VAL A 27 6.13 1.81 0.10
C VAL A 27 6.04 2.85 1.21
N GLU A 28 5.74 4.08 0.87
CA GLU A 28 5.35 5.09 1.86
C GLU A 28 3.92 4.82 2.32
N VAL A 29 3.71 4.83 3.62
CA VAL A 29 2.40 4.54 4.22
C VAL A 29 1.98 5.67 5.12
N MET A 30 0.72 6.07 4.99
CA MET A 30 0.08 7.03 5.87
C MET A 30 -1.24 6.44 6.39
N GLN A 31 -1.41 6.41 7.70
CA GLN A 31 -2.67 6.01 8.32
C GLN A 31 -3.74 7.11 8.12
N LEU A 32 -4.92 6.72 7.67
CA LEU A 32 -6.04 7.63 7.39
C LEU A 32 -7.18 7.53 8.41
N GLU A 33 -7.27 6.40 9.10
CA GLU A 33 -8.31 6.11 10.08
C GLU A 33 -7.75 6.13 11.50
N ARG A 34 -8.58 6.52 12.48
CA ARG A 34 -8.21 6.52 13.90
C ARG A 34 -8.16 5.10 14.45
N GLY A 35 -7.25 4.86 15.37
CA GLY A 35 -7.07 3.57 16.04
C GLY A 35 -5.64 3.05 15.89
N LYS A 36 -5.31 2.04 16.67
CA LYS A 36 -4.02 1.36 16.54
C LYS A 36 -4.07 0.43 15.34
N LEU A 37 -3.16 0.62 14.38
CA LEU A 37 -3.02 -0.31 13.28
C LEU A 37 -2.50 -1.64 13.81
N ARG A 38 -3.21 -2.70 13.47
CA ARG A 38 -2.82 -4.09 13.70
C ARG A 38 -3.09 -4.89 12.44
N GLY A 39 -2.32 -5.93 12.24
CA GLY A 39 -2.50 -6.78 11.09
C GLY A 39 -1.44 -7.86 10.98
N THR A 40 -1.35 -8.46 9.82
CA THR A 40 -0.35 -9.48 9.50
C THR A 40 0.26 -9.21 8.14
N LEU A 41 1.52 -9.55 8.00
CA LEU A 41 2.25 -9.49 6.74
C LEU A 41 3.00 -10.80 6.54
N SER A 42 2.75 -11.46 5.41
CA SER A 42 3.40 -12.71 5.04
C SER A 42 4.10 -12.54 3.70
N HIS A 43 5.31 -13.08 3.60
CA HIS A 43 6.09 -13.09 2.37
C HIS A 43 6.49 -14.50 2.01
N VAL A 44 6.34 -14.85 0.73
CA VAL A 44 6.85 -16.07 0.12
C VAL A 44 7.83 -15.68 -0.97
N GLY A 45 9.07 -16.16 -0.89
CA GLY A 45 10.11 -15.98 -1.90
C GLY A 45 10.40 -17.31 -2.61
N ILE A 46 10.47 -17.30 -3.94
CA ILE A 46 10.82 -18.45 -4.77
C ILE A 46 11.79 -17.96 -5.87
N GLY A 47 13.09 -18.05 -5.62
CA GLY A 47 14.08 -17.39 -6.48
C GLY A 47 13.83 -15.88 -6.53
N ASP A 48 13.73 -15.30 -7.73
CA ASP A 48 13.46 -13.87 -7.94
C ASP A 48 11.97 -13.50 -7.88
N PHE A 49 11.09 -14.49 -7.81
CA PHE A 49 9.66 -14.31 -7.62
C PHE A 49 9.32 -14.09 -6.14
N SER A 50 8.49 -13.13 -5.83
CA SER A 50 7.96 -12.97 -4.48
C SER A 50 6.45 -12.75 -4.46
N LEU A 51 5.79 -13.30 -3.43
CA LEU A 51 4.41 -13.02 -3.06
C LEU A 51 4.40 -12.39 -1.69
N SER A 52 3.66 -11.29 -1.55
CA SER A 52 3.35 -10.65 -0.27
C SER A 52 1.85 -10.68 -0.04
N ILE A 53 1.41 -11.06 1.16
CA ILE A 53 0.01 -10.97 1.58
C ILE A 53 -0.04 -10.12 2.85
N GLY A 54 -0.79 -9.02 2.81
CA GLY A 54 -1.01 -8.15 3.95
C GLY A 54 -2.47 -8.07 4.33
N ALA A 55 -2.73 -7.94 5.63
CA ALA A 55 -4.04 -7.62 6.18
C ALA A 55 -3.87 -6.60 7.30
N PHE A 56 -4.74 -5.62 7.37
CA PHE A 56 -4.73 -4.56 8.39
C PHE A 56 -6.16 -4.10 8.71
N ASN A 57 -6.33 -3.51 9.89
CA ASN A 57 -7.63 -3.22 10.50
C ASN A 57 -8.08 -1.75 10.40
N VAL A 58 -7.27 -0.85 9.85
CA VAL A 58 -7.57 0.60 9.75
C VAL A 58 -7.24 1.11 8.36
N GLY A 59 -7.86 2.22 7.97
CA GLY A 59 -7.62 2.86 6.69
C GLY A 59 -6.18 3.37 6.55
N VAL A 60 -5.58 3.12 5.40
CA VAL A 60 -4.23 3.57 5.05
C VAL A 60 -4.17 4.08 3.62
N ARG A 61 -3.26 5.01 3.37
CA ARG A 61 -2.80 5.35 2.04
C ARG A 61 -1.41 4.76 1.84
N THR A 62 -1.23 4.15 0.70
CA THR A 62 0.07 3.61 0.27
C THR A 62 0.54 4.37 -0.97
N GLN A 63 1.79 4.79 -0.96
CA GLN A 63 2.41 5.46 -2.08
C GLN A 63 3.75 4.77 -2.37
N ARG A 64 3.99 4.40 -3.64
CA ARG A 64 5.25 3.82 -4.07
C ARG A 64 5.97 4.81 -4.96
N ILE A 65 7.20 5.12 -4.61
CA ILE A 65 8.08 5.93 -5.42
C ILE A 65 8.72 5.08 -6.52
N SER A 66 8.81 5.64 -7.70
CA SER A 66 9.04 5.09 -9.03
C SER A 66 10.41 4.43 -9.31
N THR A 67 11.16 3.90 -8.35
CA THR A 67 12.51 3.36 -8.62
C THR A 67 12.59 1.83 -8.77
N ASP A 68 11.50 1.10 -8.54
CA ASP A 68 11.50 -0.36 -8.63
C ASP A 68 11.40 -0.81 -10.09
N PRO A 69 12.40 -1.53 -10.63
CA PRO A 69 12.39 -1.99 -12.01
C PRO A 69 11.45 -3.19 -12.25
N LYS A 70 10.85 -3.74 -11.20
CA LYS A 70 10.02 -4.94 -11.28
C LYS A 70 8.54 -4.64 -11.49
N LEU A 71 7.86 -5.52 -12.21
CA LEU A 71 6.41 -5.55 -12.33
C LEU A 71 5.80 -6.02 -11.01
N ILE A 72 4.73 -5.35 -10.57
CA ILE A 72 3.91 -5.80 -9.45
C ILE A 72 2.49 -6.06 -9.96
N ILE A 73 1.94 -7.22 -9.59
CA ILE A 73 0.54 -7.57 -9.81
C ILE A 73 -0.09 -7.75 -8.44
N GLY A 74 -0.99 -6.84 -8.08
CA GLY A 74 -1.74 -6.84 -6.83
C GLY A 74 -3.17 -7.34 -7.01
N MET A 75 -3.69 -8.06 -6.01
CA MET A 75 -5.09 -8.48 -5.94
C MET A 75 -5.67 -7.99 -4.62
N LEU A 76 -6.82 -7.32 -4.67
CA LEU A 76 -7.59 -7.03 -3.47
C LEU A 76 -8.27 -8.31 -3.00
N LEU A 77 -7.93 -8.81 -1.81
CA LEU A 77 -8.52 -10.04 -1.28
C LEU A 77 -9.85 -9.76 -0.56
N ARG A 78 -9.84 -8.80 0.35
CA ARG A 78 -11.03 -8.37 1.12
C ARG A 78 -10.93 -6.89 1.46
N ALA A 79 -12.08 -6.24 1.60
CA ALA A 79 -12.19 -4.88 2.12
C ALA A 79 -13.53 -4.73 2.84
N THR A 80 -13.54 -3.95 3.91
CA THR A 80 -14.77 -3.60 4.65
C THR A 80 -15.36 -2.28 4.19
N ASP A 81 -14.59 -1.50 3.44
CA ASP A 81 -14.99 -0.22 2.85
C ASP A 81 -14.29 -0.04 1.49
N ARG A 82 -14.48 1.10 0.87
CA ARG A 82 -13.94 1.46 -0.43
C ARG A 82 -12.41 1.33 -0.47
N VAL A 83 -11.91 0.79 -1.57
CA VAL A 83 -10.48 0.77 -1.90
C VAL A 83 -10.30 1.38 -3.28
N THR A 84 -9.37 2.33 -3.40
CA THR A 84 -9.02 2.93 -4.68
C THR A 84 -7.55 2.82 -4.95
N HIS A 85 -7.19 2.51 -6.18
CA HIS A 85 -5.84 2.61 -6.69
C HIS A 85 -5.83 3.53 -7.90
N TRP A 86 -5.04 4.60 -7.86
CA TRP A 86 -5.15 5.72 -8.81
C TRP A 86 -6.61 6.20 -8.93
N ALA A 87 -7.24 5.92 -10.08
CA ALA A 87 -8.63 6.26 -10.38
C ALA A 87 -9.60 5.09 -10.27
N PHE A 88 -9.11 3.89 -10.00
CA PHE A 88 -9.93 2.69 -10.04
C PHE A 88 -10.53 2.39 -8.67
N ASP A 89 -11.86 2.25 -8.61
CA ASP A 89 -12.54 1.61 -7.48
C ASP A 89 -12.32 0.10 -7.58
N MET A 90 -11.60 -0.46 -6.62
CA MET A 90 -11.28 -1.88 -6.55
C MET A 90 -12.39 -2.64 -5.82
N GLN A 91 -12.76 -3.76 -6.37
CA GLN A 91 -13.62 -4.75 -5.71
C GLN A 91 -12.79 -5.96 -5.27
N PRO A 92 -13.25 -6.73 -4.27
CA PRO A 92 -12.58 -7.99 -3.94
C PRO A 92 -12.35 -8.86 -5.18
N ALA A 93 -11.15 -9.42 -5.27
CA ALA A 93 -10.62 -10.19 -6.38
C ALA A 93 -10.24 -9.41 -7.66
N ASP A 94 -10.47 -8.09 -7.71
CA ASP A 94 -9.90 -7.27 -8.79
C ASP A 94 -8.37 -7.32 -8.74
N VAL A 95 -7.77 -7.28 -9.92
CA VAL A 95 -6.31 -7.29 -10.09
C VAL A 95 -5.82 -5.94 -10.59
N LEU A 96 -4.80 -5.43 -9.93
CA LEU A 96 -4.08 -4.22 -10.27
C LEU A 96 -2.70 -4.57 -10.80
N VAL A 97 -2.28 -3.89 -11.86
CA VAL A 97 -0.94 -4.02 -12.43
C VAL A 97 -0.19 -2.71 -12.26
N ILE A 98 0.97 -2.77 -11.64
CA ILE A 98 1.87 -1.64 -11.46
C ILE A 98 3.12 -1.92 -12.30
N PRO A 99 3.26 -1.25 -13.45
CA PRO A 99 4.43 -1.42 -14.31
C PRO A 99 5.73 -0.96 -13.63
N PRO A 100 6.89 -1.41 -14.11
CA PRO A 100 8.18 -0.90 -13.65
C PRO A 100 8.26 0.61 -13.74
N SER A 101 8.87 1.23 -12.75
CA SER A 101 9.14 2.68 -12.72
C SER A 101 7.88 3.58 -12.82
N VAL A 102 6.71 3.05 -12.46
CA VAL A 102 5.46 3.81 -12.38
C VAL A 102 5.11 4.08 -10.92
N GLU A 103 4.79 5.34 -10.62
CA GLU A 103 4.28 5.71 -9.30
C GLU A 103 2.93 5.06 -9.04
N HIS A 104 2.76 4.54 -7.85
CA HIS A 104 1.54 3.91 -7.39
C HIS A 104 0.95 4.69 -6.22
N ASP A 105 -0.36 4.84 -6.23
CA ASP A 105 -1.13 5.46 -5.16
C ASP A 105 -2.37 4.61 -4.87
N GLY A 106 -2.46 4.11 -3.64
CA GLY A 106 -3.56 3.30 -3.16
C GLY A 106 -4.17 3.87 -1.88
N VAL A 107 -5.48 3.92 -1.82
CA VAL A 107 -6.25 4.36 -0.64
C VAL A 107 -7.17 3.25 -0.20
N PHE A 108 -6.94 2.74 0.98
CA PHE A 108 -7.78 1.79 1.68
C PHE A 108 -8.52 2.56 2.77
N HIS A 109 -9.83 2.68 2.65
CA HIS A 109 -10.61 3.53 3.57
C HIS A 109 -10.83 2.88 4.93
N SER A 110 -10.74 1.56 5.05
CA SER A 110 -10.83 0.82 6.31
C SER A 110 -10.10 -0.53 6.20
N ALA A 111 -10.42 -1.46 7.12
CA ALA A 111 -9.83 -2.80 7.18
C ALA A 111 -9.82 -3.50 5.83
N SER A 112 -8.66 -3.96 5.43
CA SER A 112 -8.46 -4.57 4.11
C SER A 112 -7.38 -5.65 4.13
N SER A 113 -7.41 -6.50 3.11
CA SER A 113 -6.34 -7.45 2.84
C SER A 113 -6.05 -7.53 1.34
N TYR A 114 -4.80 -7.72 1.01
CA TYR A 114 -4.30 -7.77 -0.37
C TYR A 114 -3.27 -8.89 -0.54
N ALA A 115 -3.05 -9.28 -1.78
CA ALA A 115 -1.91 -10.06 -2.22
C ALA A 115 -1.18 -9.30 -3.32
N ALA A 116 0.15 -9.38 -3.36
CA ALA A 116 0.96 -8.79 -4.41
C ALA A 116 2.09 -9.74 -4.81
N ILE A 117 2.21 -10.04 -6.10
CA ILE A 117 3.36 -10.74 -6.67
C ILE A 117 4.28 -9.73 -7.35
N ARG A 118 5.60 -9.98 -7.27
CA ARG A 118 6.62 -9.09 -7.80
C ARG A 118 7.71 -9.92 -8.50
N PHE A 119 8.05 -9.55 -9.74
CA PHE A 119 9.02 -10.26 -10.56
C PHE A 119 9.55 -9.37 -11.70
N ASP A 120 10.62 -9.79 -12.37
CA ASP A 120 11.17 -9.09 -13.52
C ASP A 120 10.34 -9.31 -14.78
N LEU A 121 10.22 -8.28 -15.64
CA LEU A 121 9.54 -8.42 -16.94
C LEU A 121 10.19 -9.49 -17.84
N ALA A 122 11.49 -9.71 -17.68
CA ALA A 122 12.20 -10.77 -18.43
C ALA A 122 11.72 -12.19 -18.07
N ASP A 123 11.10 -12.36 -16.89
CA ASP A 123 10.61 -13.67 -16.42
C ASP A 123 9.18 -13.97 -16.92
N LEU A 124 8.52 -13.06 -17.61
CA LEU A 124 7.15 -13.23 -18.13
C LEU A 124 6.98 -14.53 -18.94
N PRO A 125 7.86 -14.89 -19.88
CA PRO A 125 7.74 -16.15 -20.62
C PRO A 125 7.82 -17.39 -19.73
N ASP A 126 8.65 -17.36 -18.69
CA ASP A 126 8.81 -18.49 -17.77
C ASP A 126 7.64 -18.61 -16.78
N ILE A 127 7.04 -17.46 -16.43
CA ILE A 127 5.92 -17.41 -15.49
C ILE A 127 4.61 -17.74 -16.22
N PHE A 128 4.41 -17.20 -17.42
CA PHE A 128 3.15 -17.25 -18.16
C PHE A 128 3.24 -17.99 -19.50
N GLY A 129 4.28 -18.77 -19.74
CA GLY A 129 4.54 -19.42 -21.04
C GLY A 129 3.41 -20.32 -21.56
N GLY A 130 2.45 -20.71 -20.70
CA GLY A 130 1.24 -21.42 -21.11
C GLY A 130 0.14 -20.51 -21.70
N GLU A 131 0.25 -19.18 -21.57
CA GLU A 131 -0.71 -18.20 -22.08
C GLU A 131 0.05 -17.08 -22.82
N PRO A 132 0.17 -17.17 -24.15
CA PRO A 132 1.02 -16.26 -24.94
C PRO A 132 0.73 -14.77 -24.73
N ARG A 133 -0.55 -14.40 -24.51
CA ARG A 133 -0.93 -13.00 -24.26
C ARG A 133 -0.42 -12.48 -22.93
N LEU A 134 -0.28 -13.32 -21.93
CA LEU A 134 0.27 -12.96 -20.62
C LEU A 134 1.81 -12.97 -20.60
N ALA A 135 2.44 -13.69 -21.54
CA ALA A 135 3.89 -13.66 -21.73
C ALA A 135 4.37 -12.38 -22.42
N ASP A 136 3.46 -11.60 -23.03
CA ASP A 136 3.77 -10.36 -23.70
C ASP A 136 3.77 -9.18 -22.72
N ALA A 137 4.88 -8.46 -22.64
CA ALA A 137 5.05 -7.30 -21.77
C ALA A 137 4.07 -6.15 -22.09
N GLU A 138 3.67 -5.99 -23.35
CA GLU A 138 2.71 -4.96 -23.77
C GLU A 138 1.36 -5.16 -23.10
N THR A 139 0.91 -6.41 -22.87
CA THR A 139 -0.33 -6.72 -22.18
C THR A 139 -0.37 -6.11 -20.78
N TRP A 140 0.75 -6.13 -20.06
CA TRP A 140 0.85 -5.62 -18.70
C TRP A 140 1.11 -4.12 -18.62
N GLN A 141 1.56 -3.51 -19.71
CA GLN A 141 1.76 -2.06 -19.80
C GLN A 141 0.51 -1.34 -20.33
N ALA A 142 -0.29 -2.02 -21.14
CA ALA A 142 -1.49 -1.44 -21.76
C ALA A 142 -2.65 -1.24 -20.78
N LYS A 143 -2.73 -2.03 -19.70
CA LYS A 143 -3.86 -2.00 -18.77
C LYS A 143 -3.43 -2.23 -17.33
N ASN A 144 -3.86 -1.31 -16.45
CA ASN A 144 -3.50 -1.34 -15.04
C ASN A 144 -4.54 -2.00 -14.12
N HIS A 145 -5.79 -2.16 -14.56
CA HIS A 145 -6.87 -2.70 -13.73
C HIS A 145 -7.67 -3.75 -14.48
N PHE A 146 -7.83 -4.91 -13.86
CA PHE A 146 -8.62 -6.03 -14.37
C PHE A 146 -9.73 -6.35 -13.37
N ARG A 147 -10.97 -6.16 -13.83
CA ARG A 147 -12.17 -6.49 -13.04
C ARG A 147 -12.36 -7.99 -13.00
N ALA A 148 -12.52 -8.53 -11.80
CA ALA A 148 -12.74 -9.96 -11.64
C ALA A 148 -14.16 -10.39 -12.06
N ASP A 149 -14.27 -11.57 -12.65
CA ASP A 149 -15.52 -12.30 -12.60
C ASP A 149 -15.77 -12.74 -11.15
N PRO A 150 -16.94 -12.41 -10.54
CA PRO A 150 -17.19 -12.68 -9.13
C PRO A 150 -17.01 -14.13 -8.73
N THR A 151 -17.36 -15.06 -9.62
CA THR A 151 -17.30 -16.51 -9.33
C THR A 151 -15.87 -17.04 -9.34
N ILE A 152 -15.09 -16.64 -10.35
CA ILE A 152 -13.71 -17.12 -10.54
C ILE A 152 -12.76 -16.38 -9.61
N GLY A 153 -12.90 -15.05 -9.52
CA GLY A 153 -12.01 -14.21 -8.75
C GLY A 153 -12.06 -14.47 -7.25
N MET A 154 -13.27 -14.63 -6.68
CA MET A 154 -13.42 -14.91 -5.25
C MET A 154 -12.78 -16.25 -4.85
N GLY A 155 -12.89 -17.27 -5.71
CA GLY A 155 -12.21 -18.55 -5.50
C GLY A 155 -10.69 -18.41 -5.46
N ALA A 156 -10.13 -17.57 -6.33
CA ALA A 156 -8.70 -17.26 -6.37
C ALA A 156 -8.24 -16.46 -5.13
N ALA A 157 -9.01 -15.42 -4.76
CA ALA A 157 -8.73 -14.59 -3.58
C ALA A 157 -8.75 -15.39 -2.27
N ASP A 158 -9.65 -16.35 -2.12
CA ASP A 158 -9.71 -17.24 -0.95
C ASP A 158 -8.58 -18.29 -0.96
N LYS A 159 -8.10 -18.73 -2.12
CA LYS A 159 -7.07 -19.75 -2.25
C LYS A 159 -5.67 -19.24 -1.89
N LEU A 160 -5.32 -18.01 -2.24
CA LEU A 160 -3.99 -17.44 -2.00
C LEU A 160 -3.57 -17.45 -0.52
N PRO A 161 -4.37 -16.94 0.45
CA PRO A 161 -4.01 -17.00 1.85
C PRO A 161 -3.86 -18.42 2.37
N ARG A 162 -4.66 -19.37 1.86
CA ARG A 162 -4.56 -20.80 2.24
C ARG A 162 -3.26 -21.42 1.76
N ILE A 163 -2.80 -21.09 0.55
CA ILE A 163 -1.50 -21.53 0.04
C ILE A 163 -0.39 -21.03 0.99
N VAL A 164 -0.37 -19.73 1.30
CA VAL A 164 0.66 -19.14 2.17
C VAL A 164 0.63 -19.76 3.57
N ALA A 165 -0.54 -19.93 4.17
CA ALA A 165 -0.68 -20.60 5.46
C ALA A 165 -0.17 -22.06 5.43
N HIS A 166 -0.41 -22.78 4.33
CA HIS A 166 0.12 -24.12 4.15
C HIS A 166 1.64 -24.15 4.05
N LEU A 167 2.21 -23.25 3.22
CA LEU A 167 3.66 -23.15 3.07
C LEU A 167 4.36 -22.74 4.38
N ALA A 168 3.77 -21.82 5.14
CA ALA A 168 4.28 -21.41 6.45
C ALA A 168 4.27 -22.55 7.49
N ARG A 169 3.30 -23.47 7.38
CA ARG A 169 3.17 -24.58 8.33
C ARG A 169 4.19 -25.69 8.10
N TYR A 170 4.68 -25.84 6.87
CA TYR A 170 5.56 -26.97 6.47
C TYR A 170 6.81 -26.48 5.74
N PRO A 171 7.63 -25.60 6.33
CA PRO A 171 8.79 -25.01 5.65
C PRO A 171 9.84 -26.07 5.25
N ASP A 172 10.01 -27.12 6.05
CA ASP A 172 10.99 -28.19 5.80
C ASP A 172 10.60 -29.17 4.66
N ALA A 173 9.33 -29.15 4.24
CA ALA A 173 8.83 -30.00 3.16
C ALA A 173 9.02 -29.37 1.76
N LEU A 174 9.62 -28.17 1.68
CA LEU A 174 9.71 -27.40 0.46
C LEU A 174 11.02 -27.69 -0.27
N THR A 175 10.94 -28.57 -1.26
CA THR A 175 12.05 -28.90 -2.18
C THR A 175 12.02 -27.98 -3.41
N ASP A 176 13.12 -27.92 -4.15
CA ASP A 176 13.18 -27.17 -5.42
C ASP A 176 12.10 -27.62 -6.42
N ALA A 177 11.77 -28.90 -6.44
CA ALA A 177 10.69 -29.42 -7.28
C ALA A 177 9.30 -28.92 -6.84
N SER A 178 9.04 -28.85 -5.53
CA SER A 178 7.79 -28.32 -5.01
C SER A 178 7.70 -26.80 -5.14
N ALA A 179 8.81 -26.08 -5.13
CA ALA A 179 8.86 -24.63 -5.32
C ALA A 179 8.26 -24.22 -6.67
N GLY A 180 8.63 -24.88 -7.75
CA GLY A 180 8.06 -24.64 -9.08
C GLY A 180 6.56 -24.94 -9.18
N PHE A 181 6.06 -25.94 -8.45
CA PHE A 181 4.61 -26.19 -8.35
C PHE A 181 3.89 -25.05 -7.64
N TRP A 182 4.39 -24.61 -6.49
CA TRP A 182 3.77 -23.54 -5.71
C TRP A 182 3.83 -22.19 -6.41
N LYS A 183 4.94 -21.87 -7.11
CA LYS A 183 5.03 -20.69 -7.97
C LYS A 183 3.89 -20.67 -8.98
N ARG A 184 3.69 -21.77 -9.72
CA ARG A 184 2.58 -21.90 -10.69
C ARG A 184 1.22 -21.77 -10.02
N ALA A 185 1.00 -22.43 -8.89
CA ALA A 185 -0.28 -22.37 -8.17
C ALA A 185 -0.64 -20.93 -7.69
N ILE A 186 0.36 -20.15 -7.29
CA ILE A 186 0.20 -18.73 -6.91
C ILE A 186 -0.13 -17.89 -8.14
N VAL A 187 0.65 -18.09 -9.21
CA VAL A 187 0.47 -17.37 -10.48
C VAL A 187 -0.92 -17.64 -11.06
N ASP A 188 -1.35 -18.90 -11.10
CA ASP A 188 -2.69 -19.29 -11.59
C ASP A 188 -3.83 -18.61 -10.85
N CYS A 189 -3.69 -18.39 -9.53
CA CYS A 189 -4.71 -17.66 -8.76
C CYS A 189 -4.88 -16.22 -9.24
N VAL A 190 -3.77 -15.53 -9.54
CA VAL A 190 -3.80 -14.14 -9.99
C VAL A 190 -4.23 -14.04 -11.46
N THR A 191 -3.74 -14.92 -12.31
CA THR A 191 -4.00 -14.89 -13.76
C THR A 191 -5.40 -15.35 -14.13
N ALA A 192 -6.05 -16.21 -13.35
CA ALA A 192 -7.43 -16.61 -13.60
C ALA A 192 -8.36 -15.39 -13.74
N THR A 193 -8.16 -14.36 -12.92
CA THR A 193 -8.91 -13.11 -13.00
C THR A 193 -8.53 -12.31 -14.24
N VAL A 194 -7.24 -12.26 -14.60
CA VAL A 194 -6.75 -11.49 -15.76
C VAL A 194 -7.24 -12.10 -17.06
N VAL A 195 -7.11 -13.41 -17.25
CA VAL A 195 -7.50 -14.12 -18.47
C VAL A 195 -8.99 -13.90 -18.80
N THR A 196 -9.85 -13.92 -17.78
CA THR A 196 -11.29 -13.72 -17.98
C THR A 196 -11.70 -12.29 -18.31
N SER A 197 -10.82 -11.32 -18.05
CA SER A 197 -11.10 -9.89 -18.26
C SER A 197 -10.39 -9.29 -19.47
N LEU A 198 -9.70 -10.06 -20.30
CA LEU A 198 -9.12 -9.61 -21.57
C LEU A 198 -10.17 -9.66 -22.70
N PRO A 199 -10.24 -8.65 -23.58
CA PRO A 199 -9.57 -7.39 -23.59
C PRO A 199 -10.44 -6.29 -23.04
N PRO A 200 -10.03 -5.23 -22.67
CA PRO A 200 -10.26 -4.04 -23.40
C PRO A 200 -9.40 -2.85 -23.14
N ASP A 201 -9.74 -1.86 -23.87
CA ASP A 201 -9.23 -0.55 -24.11
C ASP A 201 -8.73 0.18 -22.88
N GLY A 202 -7.42 0.24 -22.76
CA GLY A 202 -6.76 1.00 -21.71
C GLY A 202 -6.62 2.46 -22.07
N THR A 203 -7.35 3.31 -21.41
CA THR A 203 -6.90 4.68 -21.19
C THR A 203 -6.65 4.84 -19.70
N SER A 204 -5.40 5.01 -19.33
CA SER A 204 -5.01 5.46 -17.99
C SER A 204 -5.51 6.89 -17.78
N TYR A 205 -6.77 7.04 -17.37
CA TYR A 205 -7.38 8.34 -17.09
C TYR A 205 -7.39 8.57 -15.58
N LEU A 206 -6.43 9.36 -15.10
CA LEU A 206 -6.48 9.87 -13.72
C LEU A 206 -7.62 10.89 -13.61
N PRO A 207 -8.60 10.71 -12.71
CA PRO A 207 -9.61 11.73 -12.45
C PRO A 207 -8.97 13.07 -12.09
N SER A 208 -9.68 14.14 -12.39
CA SER A 208 -9.21 15.51 -12.10
C SER A 208 -8.89 15.73 -10.62
N ALA A 209 -9.65 15.09 -9.72
CA ALA A 209 -9.40 15.12 -8.28
C ALA A 209 -8.05 14.48 -7.90
N MET A 210 -7.72 13.32 -8.45
CA MET A 210 -6.46 12.64 -8.19
C MET A 210 -5.26 13.44 -8.72
N ARG A 211 -5.38 14.03 -9.92
CA ARG A 211 -4.32 14.91 -10.47
C ARG A 211 -4.07 16.11 -9.58
N LEU A 212 -5.15 16.72 -9.05
CA LEU A 212 -5.03 17.84 -8.12
C LEU A 212 -4.36 17.43 -6.83
N VAL A 213 -4.76 16.28 -6.26
CA VAL A 213 -4.14 15.74 -5.05
C VAL A 213 -2.65 15.47 -5.27
N ARG A 214 -2.26 14.80 -6.37
CA ARG A 214 -0.85 14.58 -6.69
C ARG A 214 -0.05 15.88 -6.76
N HIS A 215 -0.59 16.90 -7.42
CA HIS A 215 0.07 18.20 -7.52
C HIS A 215 0.29 18.83 -6.14
N VAL A 216 -0.68 18.66 -5.22
CA VAL A 216 -0.52 19.09 -3.81
C VAL A 216 0.56 18.27 -3.11
N GLU A 217 0.64 16.98 -3.36
CA GLU A 217 1.63 16.10 -2.73
C GLU A 217 3.04 16.35 -3.20
N ASP A 218 3.23 16.61 -4.51
CA ASP A 218 4.51 17.03 -5.06
C ASP A 218 4.99 18.31 -4.36
N TYR A 219 4.07 19.26 -4.14
CA TYR A 219 4.36 20.46 -3.40
C TYR A 219 4.76 20.17 -1.94
N LEU A 220 4.01 19.30 -1.27
CA LEU A 220 4.29 18.90 0.12
C LEU A 220 5.62 18.13 0.23
N HIS A 221 5.95 17.33 -0.78
CA HIS A 221 7.22 16.62 -0.85
C HIS A 221 8.40 17.59 -1.02
N ALA A 222 8.27 18.56 -1.92
CA ALA A 222 9.26 19.63 -2.09
C ALA A 222 9.44 20.50 -0.84
N ALA A 223 8.39 20.68 -0.04
CA ALA A 223 8.45 21.38 1.23
C ALA A 223 9.19 20.62 2.34
N GLY A 224 9.47 19.31 2.14
CA GLY A 224 10.16 18.46 3.10
C GLY A 224 9.38 18.26 4.41
N THR A 225 10.11 18.39 5.54
CA THR A 225 9.55 18.17 6.88
C THR A 225 8.88 19.40 7.49
N ARG A 226 8.93 20.56 6.84
CA ARG A 226 8.31 21.77 7.38
C ARG A 226 6.78 21.69 7.37
N PRO A 227 6.09 22.21 8.38
CA PRO A 227 4.64 22.26 8.38
C PRO A 227 4.13 23.23 7.31
N VAL A 228 3.24 22.73 6.44
CA VAL A 228 2.58 23.53 5.38
C VAL A 228 1.15 23.82 5.77
N HIS A 229 0.72 25.08 5.57
CA HIS A 229 -0.65 25.50 5.83
C HIS A 229 -1.50 25.38 4.55
N VAL A 230 -2.79 25.06 4.71
CA VAL A 230 -3.71 24.89 3.56
C VAL A 230 -3.84 26.13 2.68
N SER A 231 -3.72 27.35 3.26
CA SER A 231 -3.76 28.58 2.47
C SER A 231 -2.53 28.75 1.59
N GLU A 232 -1.38 28.31 2.04
CA GLU A 232 -0.14 28.30 1.27
C GLU A 232 -0.30 27.43 0.02
N ILE A 233 -0.83 26.22 0.18
CA ILE A 233 -1.14 25.34 -0.95
C ILE A 233 -2.07 26.01 -1.96
N CYS A 234 -3.13 26.67 -1.47
CA CYS A 234 -4.05 27.37 -2.36
C CYS A 234 -3.37 28.50 -3.14
N THR A 235 -2.47 29.24 -2.50
CA THR A 235 -1.75 30.36 -3.11
C THR A 235 -0.74 29.85 -4.13
N GLU A 236 0.14 28.97 -3.73
CA GLU A 236 1.24 28.48 -4.56
C GLU A 236 0.75 27.70 -5.79
N LEU A 237 -0.26 26.85 -5.61
CA LEU A 237 -0.81 26.05 -6.69
C LEU A 237 -2.00 26.72 -7.42
N ARG A 238 -2.34 27.95 -7.06
CA ARG A 238 -3.47 28.71 -7.64
C ARG A 238 -4.79 27.95 -7.58
N LEU A 239 -5.05 27.27 -6.46
CA LEU A 239 -6.24 26.44 -6.25
C LEU A 239 -7.25 27.16 -5.35
N SER A 240 -8.54 27.01 -5.67
CA SER A 240 -9.57 27.45 -4.72
C SER A 240 -9.66 26.44 -3.54
N ARG A 241 -9.95 26.95 -2.33
CA ARG A 241 -10.22 26.09 -1.17
C ARG A 241 -11.34 25.09 -1.43
N ARG A 242 -12.35 25.46 -2.23
CA ARG A 242 -13.47 24.58 -2.59
C ARG A 242 -13.01 23.42 -3.47
N SER A 243 -12.19 23.70 -4.49
CA SER A 243 -11.64 22.67 -5.37
C SER A 243 -10.74 21.69 -4.60
N LEU A 244 -9.87 22.25 -3.75
CA LEU A 244 -9.00 21.46 -2.89
C LEU A 244 -9.80 20.57 -1.94
N HIS A 245 -10.82 21.12 -1.27
CA HIS A 245 -11.65 20.38 -0.33
C HIS A 245 -12.42 19.25 -1.03
N ARG A 246 -13.01 19.52 -2.21
CA ARG A 246 -13.73 18.51 -2.99
C ARG A 246 -12.80 17.37 -3.41
N ALA A 247 -11.62 17.68 -3.94
CA ALA A 247 -10.68 16.66 -4.39
C ALA A 247 -10.20 15.77 -3.25
N PHE A 248 -9.87 16.36 -2.09
CA PHE A 248 -9.44 15.59 -0.93
C PHE A 248 -10.57 14.72 -0.35
N HIS A 249 -11.80 15.20 -0.32
CA HIS A 249 -12.94 14.38 0.07
C HIS A 249 -13.22 13.24 -0.91
N GLU A 250 -13.09 13.49 -2.22
CA GLU A 250 -13.31 12.49 -3.25
C GLU A 250 -12.27 11.36 -3.17
N VAL A 251 -11.00 11.70 -2.92
CA VAL A 251 -9.89 10.74 -2.92
C VAL A 251 -9.71 10.05 -1.56
N PHE A 252 -9.77 10.80 -0.46
CA PHE A 252 -9.41 10.31 0.88
C PHE A 252 -10.58 10.23 1.86
N GLY A 253 -11.76 10.69 1.51
CA GLY A 253 -12.90 10.76 2.41
C GLY A 253 -12.77 11.84 3.50
N VAL A 254 -11.67 12.58 3.54
CA VAL A 254 -11.40 13.63 4.54
C VAL A 254 -10.99 14.94 3.87
N GLY A 255 -11.21 16.08 4.54
CA GLY A 255 -10.78 17.37 4.03
C GLY A 255 -9.27 17.61 4.15
N PRO A 256 -8.71 18.57 3.38
CA PRO A 256 -7.27 18.81 3.29
C PRO A 256 -6.62 19.15 4.63
N VAL A 257 -7.29 19.90 5.50
CA VAL A 257 -6.78 20.24 6.84
C VAL A 257 -6.61 18.98 7.70
N THR A 258 -7.57 18.06 7.62
CA THR A 258 -7.51 16.77 8.34
C THR A 258 -6.41 15.89 7.78
N PHE A 259 -6.29 15.81 6.46
CA PHE A 259 -5.22 15.07 5.79
C PHE A 259 -3.83 15.58 6.19
N LEU A 260 -3.60 16.91 6.14
CA LEU A 260 -2.33 17.52 6.56
C LEU A 260 -2.04 17.25 8.05
N ARG A 261 -3.06 17.21 8.89
CA ARG A 261 -2.91 16.82 10.30
C ARG A 261 -2.49 15.37 10.43
N TYR A 262 -3.10 14.46 9.69
CA TYR A 262 -2.73 13.04 9.68
C TYR A 262 -1.30 12.83 9.23
N LYS A 263 -0.90 13.48 8.12
CA LYS A 263 0.49 13.43 7.63
C LYS A 263 1.50 13.88 8.71
N ARG A 264 1.21 15.01 9.41
CA ARG A 264 2.08 15.50 10.50
C ARG A 264 2.10 14.56 11.70
N LEU A 265 0.97 13.94 12.07
CA LEU A 265 0.94 12.96 13.16
C LEU A 265 1.76 11.71 12.82
N CYS A 266 1.67 11.21 11.59
CA CYS A 266 2.50 10.09 11.13
C CYS A 266 3.99 10.44 11.17
N MET A 267 4.37 11.64 10.70
CA MET A 267 5.75 12.10 10.76
C MET A 267 6.28 12.22 12.21
N ILE A 268 5.47 12.80 13.12
CA ILE A 268 5.83 12.85 14.54
C ILE A 268 6.05 11.45 15.10
N ARG A 269 5.16 10.50 14.75
CA ARG A 269 5.30 9.12 15.22
C ARG A 269 6.61 8.50 14.76
N SER A 270 6.97 8.63 13.49
CA SER A 270 8.26 8.14 12.97
C SER A 270 9.43 8.77 13.72
N ILE A 271 9.44 10.09 13.89
CA ILE A 271 10.51 10.79 14.63
C ILE A 271 10.59 10.28 16.08
N LEU A 272 9.47 10.12 16.79
CA LEU A 272 9.46 9.66 18.18
C LEU A 272 9.93 8.22 18.32
N ARG A 273 9.65 7.35 17.35
CA ARG A 273 10.12 5.94 17.35
C ARG A 273 11.62 5.82 17.09
N GLU A 274 12.16 6.70 16.28
CA GLU A 274 13.60 6.73 15.93
C GLU A 274 14.44 7.48 16.95
N SER A 275 13.81 8.18 17.90
CA SER A 275 14.47 8.99 18.91
C SER A 275 14.42 8.36 20.31
N THR A 276 15.36 8.77 21.16
CA THR A 276 15.34 8.47 22.61
C THR A 276 14.96 9.71 23.42
N PRO A 277 14.48 9.54 24.68
CA PRO A 277 14.16 10.67 25.56
C PRO A 277 15.29 11.66 25.81
N ASP A 278 16.53 11.21 25.66
CA ASP A 278 17.73 12.08 25.80
C ASP A 278 17.98 12.94 24.56
N GLN A 279 17.49 12.53 23.40
CA GLN A 279 17.71 13.22 22.13
C GLN A 279 16.64 14.27 21.85
N THR A 280 15.38 14.01 22.25
CA THR A 280 14.27 14.91 21.97
C THR A 280 13.16 14.83 23.02
N THR A 281 12.19 15.72 22.91
CA THR A 281 10.98 15.69 23.73
C THR A 281 9.74 15.71 22.84
N VAL A 282 8.65 15.10 23.32
CA VAL A 282 7.34 15.13 22.64
C VAL A 282 6.91 16.54 22.28
N SER A 283 7.08 17.48 23.22
CA SER A 283 6.68 18.89 23.02
C SER A 283 7.49 19.55 21.90
N LYS A 284 8.79 19.32 21.85
CA LYS A 284 9.68 19.87 20.83
C LYS A 284 9.25 19.39 19.44
N VAL A 285 9.13 18.09 19.25
CA VAL A 285 8.73 17.50 17.96
C VAL A 285 7.33 17.97 17.54
N ALA A 286 6.37 18.03 18.48
CA ALA A 286 5.02 18.50 18.17
C ALA A 286 5.00 19.97 17.72
N ILE A 287 5.76 20.85 18.39
CA ILE A 287 5.85 22.29 18.03
C ILE A 287 6.52 22.46 16.66
N GLU A 288 7.61 21.75 16.40
CA GLU A 288 8.30 21.77 15.10
C GLU A 288 7.38 21.35 13.96
N GLN A 289 6.45 20.43 14.22
CA GLN A 289 5.43 20.00 13.27
C GLN A 289 4.14 20.87 13.30
N GLY A 290 4.18 22.04 13.93
CA GLY A 290 3.11 23.05 13.90
C GLY A 290 1.90 22.74 14.80
N PHE A 291 2.07 21.93 15.85
CA PHE A 291 1.07 21.77 16.90
C PHE A 291 1.34 22.73 18.06
N ILE A 292 0.52 23.75 18.20
CA ILE A 292 0.65 24.76 19.26
C ILE A 292 -0.03 24.28 20.56
N GLU A 293 -1.20 23.63 20.44
CA GLU A 293 -1.99 23.14 21.57
C GLU A 293 -1.62 21.68 21.89
N LEU A 294 -0.63 21.49 22.78
CA LEU A 294 -0.08 20.16 23.09
C LEU A 294 -1.12 19.19 23.68
N GLY A 295 -2.12 19.70 24.43
CA GLY A 295 -3.21 18.89 24.95
C GLY A 295 -4.09 18.30 23.84
N ARG A 296 -4.46 19.13 22.86
CA ARG A 296 -5.21 18.67 21.67
C ARG A 296 -4.37 17.76 20.79
N PHE A 297 -3.09 18.06 20.63
CA PHE A 297 -2.16 17.19 19.90
C PHE A 297 -2.14 15.80 20.52
N SER A 298 -1.97 15.67 21.83
CA SER A 298 -1.94 14.38 22.53
C SER A 298 -3.24 13.58 22.33
N GLN A 299 -4.40 14.29 22.32
CA GLN A 299 -5.69 13.65 22.04
C GLN A 299 -5.79 13.16 20.58
N TYR A 300 -5.34 13.96 19.62
CA TYR A 300 -5.31 13.56 18.20
C TYR A 300 -4.37 12.38 17.99
N TYR A 301 -3.21 12.40 18.61
CA TYR A 301 -2.21 11.34 18.53
C TYR A 301 -2.76 10.04 19.09
N ARG A 302 -3.33 10.08 20.32
CA ARG A 302 -3.94 8.91 20.94
C ARG A 302 -5.12 8.38 20.11
N ALA A 303 -5.96 9.27 19.59
CA ALA A 303 -7.10 8.86 18.76
C ALA A 303 -6.65 8.19 17.45
N MET A 304 -5.49 8.61 16.91
CA MET A 304 -4.94 8.09 15.66
C MET A 304 -4.23 6.75 15.86
N PHE A 305 -3.40 6.64 16.91
CA PHE A 305 -2.46 5.52 17.09
C PHE A 305 -2.79 4.60 18.27
N GLY A 306 -3.79 4.93 19.09
CA GLY A 306 -4.19 4.13 20.24
C GLY A 306 -3.28 4.26 21.47
N GLU A 307 -2.22 5.07 21.39
CA GLU A 307 -1.24 5.30 22.47
C GLU A 307 -0.91 6.80 22.61
N TYR A 308 -0.35 7.22 23.71
CA TYR A 308 0.15 8.58 23.88
C TYR A 308 1.52 8.77 23.23
N PRO A 309 1.87 9.99 22.77
CA PRO A 309 3.17 10.24 22.17
C PRO A 309 4.35 10.02 23.12
N SER A 310 4.15 10.17 24.45
CA SER A 310 5.15 9.82 25.45
C SER A 310 5.45 8.32 25.50
N GLN A 311 4.45 7.49 25.29
CA GLN A 311 4.62 6.03 25.22
C GLN A 311 5.42 5.64 23.98
N THR A 312 5.16 6.30 22.83
CA THR A 312 5.93 6.09 21.62
C THR A 312 7.41 6.47 21.81
N LEU A 313 7.73 7.57 22.54
CA LEU A 313 9.10 7.99 22.82
C LEU A 313 9.78 7.15 23.92
N GLY A 314 9.07 6.17 24.53
CA GLY A 314 9.64 5.30 25.55
C GLY A 314 9.64 5.90 26.97
N TYR A 315 8.87 6.95 27.24
CA TYR A 315 8.56 7.32 28.62
C TYR A 315 7.54 6.32 29.16
N ALA A 316 7.91 5.56 30.21
CA ALA A 316 6.96 4.81 31.00
C ALA A 316 5.95 5.77 31.62
N GLY A 317 4.65 5.57 31.33
CA GLY A 317 3.55 6.33 31.91
C GLY A 317 3.27 5.93 33.34
#